data_e4c5a4e7143989ed80a52ce1673cdf6d
#
_entry.id   e4c5a4e7143989ed80a52ce1673cdf6d
#
_cell.length_a   1.000
_cell.length_b   1.000
_cell.length_c   1.000
_cell.angle_alpha   90.00
_cell.angle_beta   90.00
_cell.angle_gamma   90.00
#
_symmetry.space_group_name_H-M   'P 1'
#
loop_
_entity.id
_entity.type
_entity.pdbx_description
1 polymer ?
#
loop_
_entity_poly.entity_id
_entity_poly.type
_entity_poly.pdbx_seq_one_letter_code
_entity_poly.pdbx_strand_id
1 'polypeptide(L)'
;MRKILVISLVLSALAFGQNDGLVKTYYPNGAIETEGNYTKGVRDGLWTFWYEGEVFEDFGEDGTPDTQDEGENNGVWDSTETVVVDLNGNEAFDPPVKQMEGSYVLGDREALWTNWYLNGMMKEEANYSKGKLNGSIIRWHENGNRSEEGNYESGKQDGMWVWYYDTGIKKEQTKFLDGQQDGLWIQWFSDGSKKSERKFANGERDSIWTSWFNNGNKKFQATYKSGKLNGGWTSWYEGGIIKEKSGSYSDNKLDQKWTYWADDGRKTEEITYSNGIKNGPYMSWNNDNYKVVEGEYLKDEKHGTWTLWYDDGIMKGKENYSNGEMDGQWTWWRPNGIKDREGNYKNGVKHGLWVSWNNDDHKKGEETYVNGVLDGLVTVWYDNGNKDREGIIRGNEPEGSWTYYYPDGREDFRFDYGSGLDRVRIAELEVRDDLYFKIGKNKPYTGIVVESGGLKDYLLLGRFQAGRRDGQWVQWYRNGQKEVEGTYYRGKKDGDWSLWYEDGTMKEEGTFDMGEIDGTYKYWYANGHLH
;
A
#
# COMPACT_ATOMS: atom_id res chain seq x y z
N MET A 1 23.81 -25.09 -66.37
CA MET A 1 24.48 -24.03 -65.60
C MET A 1 25.03 -23.01 -66.59
N ARG A 2 24.29 -21.99 -66.98
CA ARG A 2 24.77 -20.78 -67.62
C ARG A 2 24.36 -19.62 -66.68
N LYS A 3 25.34 -19.02 -66.03
CA LYS A 3 25.17 -17.79 -65.30
C LYS A 3 24.95 -16.67 -66.32
N ILE A 4 23.73 -16.20 -66.46
CA ILE A 4 23.45 -14.94 -67.14
C ILE A 4 23.82 -13.83 -66.16
N LEU A 5 24.88 -13.13 -66.50
CA LEU A 5 25.30 -11.92 -65.77
C LEU A 5 24.36 -10.79 -66.23
N VAL A 6 23.29 -10.53 -65.48
CA VAL A 6 22.48 -9.33 -65.73
C VAL A 6 23.27 -8.16 -65.16
N ILE A 7 23.90 -7.39 -66.08
CA ILE A 7 24.49 -6.09 -65.73
C ILE A 7 23.30 -5.15 -65.43
N SER A 8 23.03 -4.94 -64.20
CA SER A 8 22.14 -3.88 -63.74
C SER A 8 22.75 -2.54 -64.09
N LEU A 9 22.34 -1.95 -65.21
CA LEU A 9 22.54 -0.54 -65.48
C LEU A 9 21.61 0.24 -64.57
N VAL A 10 22.04 0.51 -63.33
CA VAL A 10 21.50 1.60 -62.52
C VAL A 10 21.95 2.89 -63.25
N LEU A 11 21.18 3.35 -64.22
CA LEU A 11 21.24 4.73 -64.64
C LEU A 11 20.64 5.57 -63.48
N SER A 12 21.51 5.96 -62.55
CA SER A 12 21.30 7.16 -61.79
C SER A 12 21.19 8.31 -62.76
N ALA A 13 20.00 8.69 -63.17
CA ALA A 13 19.72 9.92 -63.85
C ALA A 13 20.04 11.09 -62.96
N LEU A 14 21.33 11.45 -62.88
CA LEU A 14 21.77 12.75 -62.41
C LEU A 14 21.18 13.80 -63.34
N ALA A 15 20.22 14.52 -62.89
CA ALA A 15 19.73 15.83 -63.23
C ALA A 15 20.39 16.47 -64.51
N PHE A 16 19.72 16.34 -65.65
CA PHE A 16 19.67 17.37 -66.67
C PHE A 16 18.40 17.19 -67.49
N GLY A 17 17.44 18.09 -67.30
CA GLY A 17 16.27 18.26 -68.16
C GLY A 17 15.39 17.00 -68.28
N GLN A 18 14.63 16.60 -67.25
CA GLN A 18 13.52 15.67 -67.45
C GLN A 18 12.59 16.32 -68.47
N ASN A 19 12.41 15.66 -69.65
CA ASN A 19 11.45 16.10 -70.65
C ASN A 19 10.06 16.14 -70.01
N ASP A 20 9.35 17.23 -70.22
CA ASP A 20 7.93 17.31 -69.88
C ASP A 20 7.16 16.20 -70.64
N GLY A 21 6.18 15.59 -70.03
CA GLY A 21 5.35 14.55 -70.60
C GLY A 21 5.22 13.28 -69.77
N LEU A 22 4.62 12.25 -70.36
CA LEU A 22 4.36 10.96 -69.76
C LEU A 22 5.65 10.18 -69.48
N VAL A 23 5.87 9.73 -68.27
CA VAL A 23 7.01 8.92 -67.86
C VAL A 23 6.53 7.64 -67.19
N LYS A 24 7.14 6.50 -67.53
CA LYS A 24 6.96 5.21 -66.88
C LYS A 24 8.31 4.75 -66.32
N THR A 25 8.29 4.19 -65.11
CA THR A 25 9.42 3.47 -64.51
C THR A 25 9.03 2.01 -64.31
N TYR A 26 10.03 1.13 -64.27
CA TYR A 26 9.82 -0.30 -64.23
C TYR A 26 10.65 -0.93 -63.10
N TYR A 27 10.14 -1.95 -62.49
CA TYR A 27 10.88 -2.84 -61.63
C TYR A 27 11.97 -3.60 -62.38
N PRO A 28 12.97 -4.18 -61.69
CA PRO A 28 14.02 -4.96 -62.36
C PRO A 28 13.50 -6.17 -63.14
N ASN A 29 12.33 -6.70 -62.79
CA ASN A 29 11.65 -7.80 -63.50
C ASN A 29 10.89 -7.33 -64.75
N GLY A 30 10.80 -6.02 -65.01
CA GLY A 30 10.10 -5.47 -66.14
C GLY A 30 8.68 -4.99 -65.89
N ALA A 31 8.08 -5.33 -64.75
CA ALA A 31 6.76 -4.85 -64.37
C ALA A 31 6.75 -3.32 -64.17
N ILE A 32 5.61 -2.66 -64.48
CA ILE A 32 5.48 -1.21 -64.28
C ILE A 32 5.55 -0.91 -62.79
N GLU A 33 6.43 0.04 -62.42
CA GLU A 33 6.57 0.57 -61.07
C GLU A 33 5.76 1.86 -60.88
N THR A 34 5.95 2.83 -61.82
CA THR A 34 5.22 4.10 -61.76
C THR A 34 4.87 4.63 -63.15
N GLU A 35 3.75 5.37 -63.23
CA GLU A 35 3.35 6.10 -64.44
C GLU A 35 2.79 7.46 -64.08
N GLY A 36 3.16 8.52 -64.80
CA GLY A 36 2.64 9.86 -64.60
C GLY A 36 3.33 10.91 -65.48
N ASN A 37 2.89 12.15 -65.40
CA ASN A 37 3.40 13.25 -66.18
C ASN A 37 4.36 14.14 -65.39
N TYR A 38 5.38 14.66 -66.07
CA TYR A 38 6.20 15.78 -65.60
C TYR A 38 5.86 17.05 -66.38
N THR A 39 5.80 18.18 -65.62
CA THR A 39 5.68 19.54 -66.19
C THR A 39 6.74 20.41 -65.53
N LYS A 40 7.61 21.04 -66.31
CA LYS A 40 8.75 21.84 -65.82
C LYS A 40 9.64 21.10 -64.83
N GLY A 41 9.84 19.79 -65.08
CA GLY A 41 10.70 18.94 -64.26
C GLY A 41 10.14 18.50 -62.91
N VAL A 42 8.88 18.76 -62.60
CA VAL A 42 8.19 18.29 -61.40
C VAL A 42 6.99 17.43 -61.78
N ARG A 43 6.57 16.50 -60.89
CA ARG A 43 5.36 15.69 -61.09
C ARG A 43 4.13 16.58 -61.20
N ASP A 44 3.29 16.30 -62.21
CA ASP A 44 2.08 17.06 -62.48
C ASP A 44 1.00 16.14 -63.05
N GLY A 45 -0.28 16.37 -62.73
CA GLY A 45 -1.39 15.50 -63.10
C GLY A 45 -1.45 14.16 -62.36
N LEU A 46 -2.15 13.19 -62.95
CA LEU A 46 -2.37 11.87 -62.36
C LEU A 46 -1.08 11.06 -62.34
N TRP A 47 -0.78 10.43 -61.22
CA TRP A 47 0.28 9.47 -61.01
C TRP A 47 -0.27 8.20 -60.41
N THR A 48 0.17 7.02 -60.96
CA THR A 48 -0.16 5.70 -60.49
C THR A 48 1.11 4.97 -60.11
N PHE A 49 1.11 4.22 -59.05
CA PHE A 49 2.20 3.40 -58.53
C PHE A 49 1.67 1.99 -58.33
N TRP A 50 2.47 1.00 -58.62
CA TRP A 50 2.11 -0.41 -58.47
C TRP A 50 3.06 -1.12 -57.51
N TYR A 51 2.59 -2.21 -56.91
CA TYR A 51 3.48 -3.20 -56.31
C TYR A 51 4.21 -3.94 -57.42
N GLU A 52 5.36 -4.53 -57.09
CA GLU A 52 6.07 -5.41 -58.01
C GLU A 52 5.14 -6.59 -58.33
N GLY A 53 4.71 -6.68 -59.55
CA GLY A 53 3.86 -7.74 -60.07
C GLY A 53 4.65 -8.85 -60.73
N GLU A 54 3.98 -9.90 -61.09
CA GLU A 54 4.55 -11.00 -61.86
C GLU A 54 4.67 -10.61 -63.34
N VAL A 55 5.50 -11.31 -64.04
CA VAL A 55 5.73 -11.10 -65.48
C VAL A 55 5.59 -12.46 -66.16
N PHE A 56 4.90 -12.48 -67.27
CA PHE A 56 4.73 -13.67 -68.09
C PHE A 56 5.36 -13.44 -69.50
N GLU A 57 5.68 -14.51 -70.16
CA GLU A 57 6.03 -14.52 -71.57
C GLU A 57 4.76 -14.79 -72.38
N ASP A 58 4.42 -13.84 -73.26
CA ASP A 58 3.23 -13.90 -74.12
C ASP A 58 3.65 -14.67 -75.44
N PHE A 59 3.24 -15.93 -75.46
CA PHE A 59 3.67 -16.87 -76.58
C PHE A 59 2.68 -16.98 -77.74
N GLY A 60 1.49 -16.41 -77.63
CA GLY A 60 0.45 -16.59 -78.62
C GLY A 60 -0.20 -17.98 -78.65
N GLU A 61 -0.95 -18.28 -79.71
CA GLU A 61 -1.71 -19.52 -79.85
C GLU A 61 -0.89 -20.82 -79.96
N ASP A 62 0.38 -20.75 -80.50
CA ASP A 62 1.20 -21.92 -80.67
C ASP A 62 2.11 -22.25 -79.47
N GLY A 63 2.10 -21.44 -78.44
CA GLY A 63 2.89 -21.62 -77.21
C GLY A 63 4.42 -21.50 -77.47
N THR A 64 4.89 -20.83 -78.56
CA THR A 64 6.26 -20.61 -78.81
C THR A 64 6.58 -19.09 -78.93
N PRO A 65 7.66 -18.57 -78.30
CA PRO A 65 7.94 -17.15 -78.25
C PRO A 65 8.33 -16.64 -79.67
N ASP A 66 7.90 -15.40 -80.01
CA ASP A 66 8.30 -14.60 -81.18
C ASP A 66 7.92 -15.22 -82.52
N THR A 67 6.85 -16.01 -82.68
CA THR A 67 6.38 -16.59 -83.93
C THR A 67 5.41 -15.71 -84.73
N GLN A 68 4.89 -14.61 -84.13
CA GLN A 68 3.94 -13.66 -84.70
C GLN A 68 2.52 -14.27 -84.95
N ASP A 69 2.10 -15.20 -84.16
CA ASP A 69 0.77 -15.78 -84.22
C ASP A 69 -0.30 -14.86 -83.65
N GLU A 70 -1.61 -15.18 -83.88
CA GLU A 70 -2.70 -14.46 -83.28
C GLU A 70 -2.62 -14.61 -81.76
N GLY A 71 -2.58 -13.47 -81.02
CA GLY A 71 -2.50 -13.41 -79.56
C GLY A 71 -1.10 -13.19 -79.01
N GLU A 72 -0.01 -13.40 -79.77
CA GLU A 72 1.36 -13.15 -79.31
C GLU A 72 1.59 -11.65 -79.12
N ASN A 73 2.26 -11.27 -78.02
CA ASN A 73 2.54 -9.88 -77.62
C ASN A 73 1.29 -8.99 -77.49
N ASN A 74 0.13 -9.58 -77.25
CA ASN A 74 -1.10 -8.80 -76.99
C ASN A 74 -1.19 -8.22 -75.54
N GLY A 75 -0.30 -8.63 -74.64
CA GLY A 75 -0.22 -8.18 -73.27
C GLY A 75 -1.34 -8.75 -72.36
N VAL A 76 -1.98 -9.83 -72.81
CA VAL A 76 -3.07 -10.49 -72.04
C VAL A 76 -2.64 -11.93 -71.74
N TRP A 77 -2.45 -12.25 -70.49
CA TRP A 77 -2.08 -13.60 -70.06
C TRP A 77 -3.22 -14.60 -70.25
N ASP A 78 -2.89 -15.79 -70.74
CA ASP A 78 -3.75 -16.93 -70.77
C ASP A 78 -3.09 -18.20 -70.15
N SER A 79 -3.83 -19.30 -70.00
CA SER A 79 -3.35 -20.50 -69.29
C SER A 79 -2.27 -21.29 -70.04
N THR A 80 -1.90 -20.92 -71.29
CA THR A 80 -0.84 -21.56 -72.08
C THR A 80 0.49 -20.84 -71.92
N GLU A 81 0.52 -19.67 -71.37
CA GLU A 81 1.68 -18.83 -71.18
C GLU A 81 2.43 -19.16 -69.90
N THR A 82 3.74 -18.97 -69.90
CA THR A 82 4.55 -19.29 -68.74
C THR A 82 4.79 -18.03 -67.88
N VAL A 83 4.51 -18.09 -66.62
CA VAL A 83 4.88 -17.05 -65.65
C VAL A 83 6.40 -17.07 -65.47
N VAL A 84 7.09 -16.05 -65.93
CA VAL A 84 8.57 -15.93 -65.86
C VAL A 84 9.05 -15.57 -64.46
N VAL A 85 8.25 -14.77 -63.73
CA VAL A 85 8.50 -14.37 -62.35
C VAL A 85 7.25 -14.63 -61.55
N ASP A 86 7.21 -15.77 -60.88
CA ASP A 86 6.14 -16.18 -59.96
C ASP A 86 6.59 -15.81 -58.55
N LEU A 87 5.99 -14.77 -57.96
CA LEU A 87 6.35 -14.24 -56.64
C LEU A 87 5.76 -15.02 -55.50
N ASN A 88 4.66 -15.75 -55.73
CA ASN A 88 3.94 -16.48 -54.69
C ASN A 88 3.97 -18.01 -54.85
N GLY A 89 4.50 -18.52 -55.95
CA GLY A 89 4.66 -19.94 -56.22
C GLY A 89 3.35 -20.67 -56.56
N ASN A 90 2.36 -19.98 -57.12
CA ASN A 90 1.06 -20.54 -57.46
C ASN A 90 0.95 -20.98 -58.93
N GLU A 91 1.99 -20.74 -59.75
CA GLU A 91 2.06 -21.07 -61.17
C GLU A 91 0.96 -20.40 -62.03
N ALA A 92 0.40 -19.28 -61.53
CA ALA A 92 -0.60 -18.46 -62.21
C ALA A 92 -0.12 -17.01 -62.26
N PHE A 93 -0.44 -16.28 -63.31
CA PHE A 93 -0.08 -14.87 -63.43
C PHE A 93 -0.95 -14.01 -62.52
N ASP A 94 -0.29 -13.31 -61.59
CA ASP A 94 -0.91 -12.31 -60.74
C ASP A 94 -0.55 -10.89 -61.29
N PRO A 95 -1.54 -10.16 -61.86
CA PRO A 95 -1.27 -8.86 -62.44
C PRO A 95 -0.84 -7.86 -61.37
N PRO A 96 -0.03 -6.84 -61.73
CA PRO A 96 0.44 -5.84 -60.79
C PRO A 96 -0.75 -5.11 -60.13
N VAL A 97 -0.76 -5.12 -58.79
CA VAL A 97 -1.79 -4.43 -58.02
C VAL A 97 -1.39 -2.97 -57.83
N LYS A 98 -2.34 -2.05 -58.04
CA LYS A 98 -2.09 -0.63 -57.71
C LYS A 98 -1.68 -0.49 -56.25
N GLN A 99 -0.58 0.20 -56.01
CA GLN A 99 -0.10 0.55 -54.69
C GLN A 99 -0.69 1.89 -54.25
N MET A 100 -0.62 2.89 -55.09
CA MET A 100 -1.23 4.19 -54.84
C MET A 100 -1.51 4.96 -56.16
N GLU A 101 -2.47 5.85 -56.10
CA GLU A 101 -2.86 6.71 -57.21
C GLU A 101 -3.33 8.06 -56.70
N GLY A 102 -2.96 9.14 -57.38
CA GLY A 102 -3.42 10.48 -57.04
C GLY A 102 -2.79 11.54 -57.93
N SER A 103 -3.21 12.77 -57.75
CA SER A 103 -2.78 13.88 -58.58
C SER A 103 -1.74 14.75 -57.89
N TYR A 104 -0.77 15.21 -58.68
CA TYR A 104 0.16 16.26 -58.30
C TYR A 104 -0.18 17.57 -59.03
N VAL A 105 0.06 18.69 -58.37
CA VAL A 105 0.08 20.03 -58.96
C VAL A 105 1.40 20.69 -58.60
N LEU A 106 2.24 20.96 -59.62
CA LEU A 106 3.57 21.54 -59.47
C LEU A 106 4.48 20.81 -58.42
N GLY A 107 4.37 19.49 -58.38
CA GLY A 107 5.17 18.63 -57.48
C GLY A 107 4.56 18.33 -56.11
N ASP A 108 3.50 19.03 -55.74
CA ASP A 108 2.77 18.80 -54.48
C ASP A 108 1.57 17.85 -54.70
N ARG A 109 1.30 16.95 -53.76
CA ARG A 109 0.07 16.16 -53.80
C ARG A 109 -1.15 17.08 -53.70
N GLU A 110 -2.16 16.82 -54.52
CA GLU A 110 -3.40 17.59 -54.60
C GLU A 110 -4.61 16.65 -54.75
N ALA A 111 -5.77 17.04 -54.23
CA ALA A 111 -7.02 16.30 -54.31
C ALA A 111 -6.96 14.90 -53.62
N LEU A 112 -7.76 13.95 -54.13
CA LEU A 112 -7.86 12.60 -53.55
C LEU A 112 -6.65 11.75 -53.97
N TRP A 113 -6.06 11.09 -52.97
CA TRP A 113 -5.07 10.02 -53.11
C TRP A 113 -5.65 8.73 -52.55
N THR A 114 -5.50 7.63 -53.31
CA THR A 114 -5.95 6.30 -52.94
C THR A 114 -4.76 5.36 -52.84
N ASN A 115 -4.66 4.59 -51.77
CA ASN A 115 -3.66 3.57 -51.54
C ASN A 115 -4.35 2.19 -51.41
N TRP A 116 -3.70 1.14 -51.86
CA TRP A 116 -4.19 -0.24 -51.77
C TRP A 116 -3.21 -1.13 -51.04
N TYR A 117 -3.69 -2.21 -50.47
CA TYR A 117 -2.90 -3.34 -49.98
C TYR A 117 -2.50 -4.23 -51.17
N LEU A 118 -1.52 -5.11 -50.96
CA LEU A 118 -1.08 -6.07 -51.97
C LEU A 118 -2.19 -7.04 -52.42
N ASN A 119 -3.15 -7.34 -51.54
CA ASN A 119 -4.33 -8.13 -51.87
C ASN A 119 -5.40 -7.38 -52.70
N GLY A 120 -5.09 -6.16 -53.16
CA GLY A 120 -5.96 -5.33 -53.99
C GLY A 120 -7.06 -4.58 -53.20
N MET A 121 -7.21 -4.81 -51.91
CA MET A 121 -8.17 -4.07 -51.09
C MET A 121 -7.70 -2.64 -50.83
N MET A 122 -8.65 -1.70 -50.72
CA MET A 122 -8.34 -0.31 -50.34
C MET A 122 -7.68 -0.26 -48.96
N LYS A 123 -6.60 0.53 -48.86
CA LYS A 123 -5.85 0.79 -47.64
C LYS A 123 -6.14 2.18 -47.09
N GLU A 124 -6.14 3.18 -47.99
CA GLU A 124 -6.34 4.57 -47.57
C GLU A 124 -6.93 5.39 -48.72
N GLU A 125 -7.86 6.26 -48.40
CA GLU A 125 -8.23 7.43 -49.21
C GLU A 125 -7.97 8.69 -48.37
N ALA A 126 -7.21 9.63 -48.95
CA ALA A 126 -6.81 10.85 -48.26
C ALA A 126 -6.80 12.05 -49.19
N ASN A 127 -7.39 13.15 -48.74
CA ASN A 127 -7.38 14.39 -49.48
C ASN A 127 -6.17 15.26 -49.12
N TYR A 128 -5.55 15.82 -50.18
CA TYR A 128 -4.39 16.69 -50.07
C TYR A 128 -4.65 18.06 -50.68
N SER A 129 -4.01 19.09 -50.14
CA SER A 129 -3.88 20.38 -50.78
C SER A 129 -2.48 20.96 -50.52
N LYS A 130 -1.79 21.34 -51.56
CA LYS A 130 -0.40 21.87 -51.52
C LYS A 130 0.52 20.95 -50.71
N GLY A 131 0.47 19.65 -50.98
CA GLY A 131 1.29 18.62 -50.38
C GLY A 131 0.91 18.22 -48.93
N LYS A 132 -0.08 18.87 -48.33
CA LYS A 132 -0.53 18.58 -46.97
C LYS A 132 -1.90 17.89 -46.96
N LEU A 133 -2.10 17.00 -46.02
CA LEU A 133 -3.44 16.43 -45.75
C LEU A 133 -4.42 17.58 -45.50
N ASN A 134 -5.51 17.63 -46.27
CA ASN A 134 -6.53 18.66 -46.15
C ASN A 134 -7.87 18.14 -46.66
N GLY A 135 -8.84 17.90 -45.78
CA GLY A 135 -10.11 17.22 -46.06
C GLY A 135 -10.19 15.84 -45.44
N SER A 136 -11.09 15.00 -45.95
CA SER A 136 -11.35 13.67 -45.42
C SER A 136 -10.21 12.70 -45.61
N ILE A 137 -10.06 11.81 -44.63
CA ILE A 137 -9.23 10.62 -44.72
C ILE A 137 -10.04 9.41 -44.24
N ILE A 138 -9.90 8.28 -44.96
CA ILE A 138 -10.46 6.99 -44.58
C ILE A 138 -9.37 5.95 -44.77
N ARG A 139 -9.19 5.08 -43.73
CA ARG A 139 -8.30 3.92 -43.82
C ARG A 139 -9.08 2.64 -43.55
N TRP A 140 -8.59 1.55 -44.08
CA TRP A 140 -9.17 0.22 -43.96
C TRP A 140 -8.13 -0.76 -43.43
N HIS A 141 -8.60 -1.80 -42.78
CA HIS A 141 -7.85 -3.02 -42.46
C HIS A 141 -7.71 -3.88 -43.74
N GLU A 142 -6.76 -4.81 -43.78
CA GLU A 142 -6.54 -5.73 -44.93
C GLU A 142 -7.75 -6.62 -45.24
N ASN A 143 -8.69 -6.79 -44.30
CA ASN A 143 -9.94 -7.51 -44.51
C ASN A 143 -11.05 -6.66 -45.14
N GLY A 144 -10.77 -5.40 -45.49
CA GLY A 144 -11.69 -4.46 -46.12
C GLY A 144 -12.63 -3.68 -45.14
N ASN A 145 -12.58 -3.96 -43.83
CA ASN A 145 -13.31 -3.15 -42.86
C ASN A 145 -12.58 -1.83 -42.60
N ARG A 146 -13.32 -0.75 -42.35
CA ARG A 146 -12.70 0.54 -41.97
C ARG A 146 -11.85 0.37 -40.72
N SER A 147 -10.67 1.00 -40.69
CA SER A 147 -9.80 1.09 -39.53
C SER A 147 -9.86 2.46 -38.86
N GLU A 148 -9.96 3.54 -39.68
CA GLU A 148 -10.15 4.89 -39.15
C GLU A 148 -10.77 5.81 -40.20
N GLU A 149 -11.43 6.86 -39.73
CA GLU A 149 -11.93 7.96 -40.58
C GLU A 149 -11.90 9.29 -39.82
N GLY A 150 -11.65 10.38 -40.54
CA GLY A 150 -11.60 11.73 -39.98
C GLY A 150 -11.34 12.80 -41.03
N ASN A 151 -11.03 13.99 -40.56
CA ASN A 151 -10.65 15.12 -41.40
C ASN A 151 -9.34 15.74 -40.95
N TYR A 152 -8.64 16.29 -41.90
CA TYR A 152 -7.51 17.19 -41.69
C TYR A 152 -7.80 18.59 -42.18
N GLU A 153 -7.30 19.58 -41.45
CA GLU A 153 -7.20 20.96 -41.93
C GLU A 153 -5.73 21.39 -41.90
N SER A 154 -5.17 21.71 -43.08
CA SER A 154 -3.77 22.14 -43.22
C SER A 154 -2.74 21.21 -42.57
N GLY A 155 -2.97 19.89 -42.62
CA GLY A 155 -2.09 18.85 -42.08
C GLY A 155 -2.32 18.52 -40.58
N LYS A 156 -3.31 19.15 -39.93
CA LYS A 156 -3.70 18.87 -38.54
C LYS A 156 -5.05 18.17 -38.52
N GLN A 157 -5.24 17.24 -37.57
CA GLN A 157 -6.53 16.62 -37.34
C GLN A 157 -7.57 17.69 -36.94
N ASP A 158 -8.74 17.66 -37.58
CA ASP A 158 -9.86 18.55 -37.31
C ASP A 158 -11.19 17.82 -37.42
N GLY A 159 -12.21 18.24 -36.61
CA GLY A 159 -13.52 17.60 -36.59
C GLY A 159 -13.53 16.22 -35.93
N MET A 160 -14.53 15.42 -36.30
CA MET A 160 -14.73 14.09 -35.71
C MET A 160 -13.77 13.07 -36.30
N TRP A 161 -13.19 12.25 -35.43
CA TRP A 161 -12.35 11.10 -35.75
C TRP A 161 -12.94 9.86 -35.15
N VAL A 162 -12.95 8.74 -35.94
CA VAL A 162 -13.45 7.43 -35.53
C VAL A 162 -12.44 6.37 -35.91
N TRP A 163 -12.13 5.49 -34.97
CA TRP A 163 -11.30 4.30 -35.17
C TRP A 163 -12.15 3.05 -34.96
N TYR A 164 -11.84 1.99 -35.67
CA TYR A 164 -12.56 0.73 -35.65
C TYR A 164 -11.64 -0.43 -35.36
N TYR A 165 -12.17 -1.47 -34.77
CA TYR A 165 -11.55 -2.78 -34.72
C TYR A 165 -11.57 -3.42 -36.13
N ASP A 166 -10.74 -4.45 -36.35
CA ASP A 166 -10.73 -5.24 -37.58
C ASP A 166 -12.07 -5.93 -37.89
N THR A 167 -12.90 -6.14 -36.85
CA THR A 167 -14.29 -6.62 -36.98
C THR A 167 -15.26 -5.57 -37.53
N GLY A 168 -14.85 -4.32 -37.69
CA GLY A 168 -15.68 -3.19 -38.11
C GLY A 168 -16.47 -2.52 -36.97
N ILE A 169 -16.35 -3.01 -35.73
CA ILE A 169 -16.94 -2.38 -34.53
C ILE A 169 -16.14 -1.12 -34.17
N LYS A 170 -16.83 -0.05 -33.81
CA LYS A 170 -16.17 1.18 -33.32
C LYS A 170 -15.28 0.85 -32.12
N LYS A 171 -14.02 1.30 -32.18
CA LYS A 171 -13.02 1.19 -31.11
C LYS A 171 -12.93 2.50 -30.32
N GLU A 172 -12.92 3.62 -31.06
CA GLU A 172 -12.70 4.93 -30.45
C GLU A 172 -13.33 6.03 -31.29
N GLN A 173 -13.80 7.10 -30.67
CA GLN A 173 -14.33 8.29 -31.33
C GLN A 173 -13.99 9.53 -30.51
N THR A 174 -13.45 10.58 -31.16
CA THR A 174 -13.20 11.87 -30.51
C THR A 174 -13.28 13.00 -31.52
N LYS A 175 -13.32 14.22 -31.00
CA LYS A 175 -13.22 15.43 -31.82
C LYS A 175 -11.87 16.08 -31.62
N PHE A 176 -11.29 16.58 -32.72
CA PHE A 176 -10.10 17.43 -32.72
C PHE A 176 -10.48 18.85 -33.15
N LEU A 177 -9.72 19.81 -32.66
CA LEU A 177 -9.71 21.20 -33.09
C LEU A 177 -8.25 21.62 -33.20
N ASP A 178 -7.80 21.98 -34.42
CA ASP A 178 -6.42 22.40 -34.71
C ASP A 178 -5.36 21.39 -34.22
N GLY A 179 -5.62 20.08 -34.32
CA GLY A 179 -4.75 18.98 -33.92
C GLY A 179 -4.79 18.61 -32.43
N GLN A 180 -5.60 19.32 -31.64
CA GLN A 180 -5.79 19.02 -30.21
C GLN A 180 -7.14 18.38 -29.95
N GLN A 181 -7.18 17.41 -29.03
CA GLN A 181 -8.47 16.82 -28.61
C GLN A 181 -9.36 17.89 -27.98
N ASP A 182 -10.59 18.02 -28.50
CA ASP A 182 -11.59 18.95 -28.00
C ASP A 182 -12.98 18.34 -28.04
N GLY A 183 -13.65 18.25 -26.87
CA GLY A 183 -14.95 17.63 -26.74
C GLY A 183 -14.93 16.20 -26.20
N LEU A 184 -15.91 15.42 -26.60
CA LEU A 184 -16.15 14.09 -26.06
C LEU A 184 -15.26 13.04 -26.72
N TRP A 185 -14.57 12.21 -25.91
CA TRP A 185 -13.84 11.03 -26.33
C TRP A 185 -14.51 9.78 -25.77
N ILE A 186 -14.97 8.89 -26.64
CA ILE A 186 -15.61 7.63 -26.29
C ILE A 186 -14.75 6.48 -26.80
N GLN A 187 -14.58 5.46 -25.96
CA GLN A 187 -13.94 4.20 -26.32
C GLN A 187 -14.91 3.03 -26.07
N TRP A 188 -14.83 2.02 -26.91
CA TRP A 188 -15.61 0.78 -26.82
C TRP A 188 -14.70 -0.43 -26.71
N PHE A 189 -15.20 -1.50 -26.14
CA PHE A 189 -14.62 -2.83 -26.20
C PHE A 189 -14.86 -3.46 -27.57
N SER A 190 -14.19 -4.56 -27.88
CA SER A 190 -14.34 -5.28 -29.15
C SER A 190 -15.72 -5.91 -29.36
N ASP A 191 -16.52 -6.08 -28.30
CA ASP A 191 -17.91 -6.52 -28.36
C ASP A 191 -18.91 -5.36 -28.63
N GLY A 192 -18.42 -4.12 -28.72
CA GLY A 192 -19.22 -2.91 -28.93
C GLY A 192 -19.78 -2.27 -27.66
N SER A 193 -19.55 -2.85 -26.48
CA SER A 193 -19.94 -2.24 -25.21
C SER A 193 -19.03 -1.04 -24.88
N LYS A 194 -19.60 -0.02 -24.19
CA LYS A 194 -18.86 1.21 -23.86
C LYS A 194 -17.77 0.92 -22.83
N LYS A 195 -16.52 1.31 -23.12
CA LYS A 195 -15.34 1.16 -22.26
C LYS A 195 -15.02 2.41 -21.46
N SER A 196 -15.07 3.58 -22.11
CA SER A 196 -14.84 4.85 -21.42
C SER A 196 -15.46 6.03 -22.16
N GLU A 197 -15.79 7.05 -21.38
CA GLU A 197 -16.26 8.34 -21.88
C GLU A 197 -15.54 9.45 -21.13
N ARG A 198 -14.93 10.38 -21.86
CA ARG A 198 -14.04 11.41 -21.35
C ARG A 198 -14.30 12.69 -22.11
N LYS A 199 -14.11 13.83 -21.45
CA LYS A 199 -14.17 15.11 -22.12
C LYS A 199 -12.82 15.83 -22.05
N PHE A 200 -12.49 16.49 -23.16
CA PHE A 200 -11.32 17.34 -23.28
C PHE A 200 -11.74 18.77 -23.66
N ALA A 201 -10.96 19.73 -23.23
CA ALA A 201 -11.03 21.11 -23.67
C ALA A 201 -9.60 21.58 -23.98
N ASN A 202 -9.36 22.02 -25.22
CA ASN A 202 -8.03 22.46 -25.70
C ASN A 202 -6.90 21.45 -25.38
N GLY A 203 -7.12 20.16 -25.58
CA GLY A 203 -6.17 19.09 -25.33
C GLY A 203 -6.03 18.65 -23.86
N GLU A 204 -6.66 19.35 -22.93
CA GLU A 204 -6.61 19.01 -21.50
C GLU A 204 -7.87 18.25 -21.06
N ARG A 205 -7.70 17.37 -20.07
CA ARG A 205 -8.81 16.65 -19.43
C ARG A 205 -9.74 17.65 -18.75
N ASP A 206 -11.04 17.54 -19.04
CA ASP A 206 -12.06 18.40 -18.45
C ASP A 206 -13.34 17.64 -18.12
N SER A 207 -14.11 18.15 -17.13
CA SER A 207 -15.39 17.58 -16.73
C SER A 207 -15.31 16.12 -16.22
N ILE A 208 -16.39 15.36 -16.37
CA ILE A 208 -16.53 14.00 -15.83
C ILE A 208 -15.92 12.98 -16.79
N TRP A 209 -15.08 12.09 -16.26
CA TRP A 209 -14.59 10.89 -16.90
C TRP A 209 -15.26 9.68 -16.29
N THR A 210 -15.82 8.82 -17.13
CA THR A 210 -16.44 7.56 -16.72
C THR A 210 -15.79 6.40 -17.46
N SER A 211 -15.52 5.32 -16.77
CA SER A 211 -15.04 4.05 -17.33
C SER A 211 -15.96 2.93 -16.88
N TRP A 212 -16.11 1.91 -17.72
CA TRP A 212 -16.95 0.74 -17.48
C TRP A 212 -16.12 -0.54 -17.57
N PHE A 213 -16.58 -1.58 -16.90
CA PHE A 213 -16.14 -2.96 -17.09
C PHE A 213 -16.75 -3.52 -18.39
N ASN A 214 -16.25 -4.65 -18.88
CA ASN A 214 -16.76 -5.28 -20.10
C ASN A 214 -18.22 -5.77 -19.97
N ASN A 215 -18.68 -6.04 -18.73
CA ASN A 215 -20.08 -6.37 -18.44
C ASN A 215 -21.04 -5.17 -18.46
N GLY A 216 -20.55 -3.97 -18.83
CA GLY A 216 -21.33 -2.73 -18.90
C GLY A 216 -21.50 -1.97 -17.59
N ASN A 217 -21.02 -2.51 -16.48
CA ASN A 217 -21.09 -1.85 -15.18
C ASN A 217 -20.02 -0.75 -15.06
N LYS A 218 -20.34 0.31 -14.30
CA LYS A 218 -19.35 1.38 -14.03
C LYS A 218 -18.16 0.83 -13.27
N LYS A 219 -16.95 1.20 -13.71
CA LYS A 219 -15.67 0.89 -13.08
C LYS A 219 -15.19 2.06 -12.24
N PHE A 220 -15.12 3.24 -12.81
CA PHE A 220 -14.85 4.47 -12.06
C PHE A 220 -15.46 5.69 -12.74
N GLN A 221 -15.63 6.75 -11.94
CA GLN A 221 -16.01 8.08 -12.38
C GLN A 221 -15.13 9.09 -11.65
N ALA A 222 -14.61 10.08 -12.37
CA ALA A 222 -13.70 11.09 -11.85
C ALA A 222 -13.97 12.45 -12.49
N THR A 223 -13.83 13.52 -11.72
CA THR A 223 -13.98 14.89 -12.23
C THR A 223 -12.61 15.51 -12.44
N TYR A 224 -12.43 16.10 -13.63
CA TYR A 224 -11.22 16.81 -14.04
C TYR A 224 -11.53 18.28 -14.31
N LYS A 225 -10.56 19.12 -14.08
CA LYS A 225 -10.55 20.54 -14.46
C LYS A 225 -9.13 20.92 -14.88
N SER A 226 -8.98 21.46 -16.10
CA SER A 226 -7.67 21.87 -16.65
C SER A 226 -6.59 20.80 -16.46
N GLY A 227 -6.87 19.59 -16.93
CA GLY A 227 -5.94 18.45 -16.89
C GLY A 227 -5.77 17.74 -15.54
N LYS A 228 -6.25 18.33 -14.44
CA LYS A 228 -6.07 17.80 -13.08
C LYS A 228 -7.34 17.17 -12.52
N LEU A 229 -7.19 16.15 -11.68
CA LEU A 229 -8.29 15.65 -10.82
C LEU A 229 -8.74 16.78 -9.89
N ASN A 230 -10.00 17.17 -10.00
CA ASN A 230 -10.57 18.27 -9.21
C ASN A 230 -12.08 18.05 -9.07
N GLY A 231 -12.52 17.60 -7.91
CA GLY A 231 -13.90 17.23 -7.61
C GLY A 231 -14.07 15.75 -7.30
N GLY A 232 -15.28 15.23 -7.45
CA GLY A 232 -15.66 13.88 -7.04
C GLY A 232 -14.93 12.77 -7.79
N TRP A 233 -14.59 11.73 -7.05
CA TRP A 233 -14.03 10.48 -7.55
C TRP A 233 -14.76 9.29 -6.91
N THR A 234 -15.14 8.29 -7.69
CA THR A 234 -15.79 7.06 -7.23
C THR A 234 -15.34 5.88 -8.08
N SER A 235 -14.98 4.75 -7.47
CA SER A 235 -14.86 3.46 -8.15
C SER A 235 -15.86 2.45 -7.62
N TRP A 236 -16.11 1.42 -8.42
CA TRP A 236 -17.03 0.33 -8.12
C TRP A 236 -16.32 -1.01 -8.34
N TYR A 237 -16.75 -2.02 -7.59
CA TYR A 237 -16.43 -3.41 -7.88
C TYR A 237 -17.06 -3.86 -9.20
N GLU A 238 -16.58 -4.92 -9.80
CA GLU A 238 -16.99 -5.38 -11.14
C GLU A 238 -18.49 -5.70 -11.24
N GLY A 239 -19.14 -6.06 -10.14
CA GLY A 239 -20.60 -6.17 -10.04
C GLY A 239 -21.36 -4.86 -10.33
N GLY A 240 -20.68 -3.70 -10.25
CA GLY A 240 -21.15 -2.38 -10.68
C GLY A 240 -22.19 -1.69 -9.79
N ILE A 241 -22.66 -2.36 -8.75
CA ILE A 241 -23.63 -1.83 -7.78
C ILE A 241 -22.91 -1.30 -6.54
N ILE A 242 -21.93 -2.06 -6.05
CA ILE A 242 -21.20 -1.75 -4.82
C ILE A 242 -20.02 -0.86 -5.14
N LYS A 243 -19.92 0.27 -4.46
CA LYS A 243 -18.75 1.14 -4.52
C LYS A 243 -17.56 0.44 -3.86
N GLU A 244 -16.37 0.62 -4.41
CA GLU A 244 -15.10 0.25 -3.79
C GLU A 244 -14.58 1.40 -2.92
N LYS A 245 -14.56 2.61 -3.48
CA LYS A 245 -14.19 3.83 -2.75
C LYS A 245 -14.77 5.08 -3.39
N SER A 246 -14.96 6.14 -2.60
CA SER A 246 -15.47 7.43 -3.08
C SER A 246 -14.91 8.56 -2.23
N GLY A 247 -14.58 9.68 -2.86
CA GLY A 247 -14.08 10.88 -2.23
C GLY A 247 -13.94 12.03 -3.22
N SER A 248 -13.13 12.98 -2.88
CA SER A 248 -12.84 14.14 -3.71
C SER A 248 -11.35 14.39 -3.86
N TYR A 249 -10.98 15.01 -4.97
CA TYR A 249 -9.65 15.56 -5.22
C TYR A 249 -9.70 17.07 -5.35
N SER A 250 -8.63 17.72 -4.96
CA SER A 250 -8.32 19.12 -5.28
C SER A 250 -6.91 19.18 -5.86
N ASP A 251 -6.78 19.62 -7.12
CA ASP A 251 -5.49 19.71 -7.84
C ASP A 251 -4.63 18.43 -7.77
N ASN A 252 -5.22 17.27 -8.07
CA ASN A 252 -4.62 15.93 -8.01
C ASN A 252 -4.29 15.40 -6.60
N LYS A 253 -4.67 16.13 -5.52
CA LYS A 253 -4.47 15.70 -4.14
C LYS A 253 -5.77 15.23 -3.54
N LEU A 254 -5.72 14.19 -2.71
CA LEU A 254 -6.87 13.75 -1.91
C LEU A 254 -7.40 14.92 -1.08
N ASP A 255 -8.70 15.15 -1.08
CA ASP A 255 -9.33 16.24 -0.35
C ASP A 255 -10.70 15.82 0.18
N GLN A 256 -11.12 16.39 1.31
CA GLN A 256 -12.36 16.06 2.00
C GLN A 256 -12.44 14.59 2.45
N LYS A 257 -13.67 14.11 2.71
CA LYS A 257 -13.93 12.76 3.21
C LYS A 257 -13.83 11.72 2.09
N TRP A 258 -13.07 10.66 2.36
CA TRP A 258 -12.98 9.44 1.58
C TRP A 258 -13.63 8.30 2.34
N THR A 259 -14.43 7.50 1.63
CA THR A 259 -15.09 6.31 2.15
C THR A 259 -14.71 5.10 1.31
N TYR A 260 -14.40 4.01 1.98
CA TYR A 260 -14.02 2.72 1.40
C TYR A 260 -15.06 1.67 1.79
N TRP A 261 -15.32 0.73 0.89
CA TRP A 261 -16.26 -0.36 1.09
C TRP A 261 -15.62 -1.70 0.72
N ALA A 262 -16.06 -2.77 1.36
CA ALA A 262 -15.82 -4.15 0.93
C ALA A 262 -16.72 -4.50 -0.27
N ASP A 263 -16.45 -5.62 -0.93
CA ASP A 263 -17.17 -6.11 -2.10
C ASP A 263 -18.62 -6.54 -1.81
N ASP A 264 -18.96 -6.76 -0.54
CA ASP A 264 -20.31 -7.02 -0.05
C ASP A 264 -21.12 -5.74 0.27
N GLY A 265 -20.51 -4.57 0.14
CA GLY A 265 -21.14 -3.25 0.34
C GLY A 265 -21.02 -2.68 1.73
N ARG A 266 -20.38 -3.39 2.69
CA ARG A 266 -20.10 -2.84 4.01
C ARG A 266 -19.01 -1.77 3.93
N LYS A 267 -19.15 -0.72 4.75
CA LYS A 267 -18.06 0.25 4.92
C LYS A 267 -16.91 -0.39 5.66
N THR A 268 -15.69 -0.13 5.21
CA THR A 268 -14.46 -0.56 5.89
C THR A 268 -13.72 0.61 6.52
N GLU A 269 -13.76 1.79 5.88
CA GLU A 269 -13.02 2.96 6.36
C GLU A 269 -13.67 4.27 5.91
N GLU A 270 -13.64 5.28 6.76
CA GLU A 270 -13.85 6.69 6.42
C GLU A 270 -12.66 7.51 6.95
N ILE A 271 -12.11 8.36 6.09
CA ILE A 271 -10.96 9.18 6.43
C ILE A 271 -11.06 10.54 5.75
N THR A 272 -10.65 11.60 6.44
CA THR A 272 -10.69 12.96 5.91
C THR A 272 -9.29 13.44 5.56
N TYR A 273 -9.18 14.02 4.35
CA TYR A 273 -7.94 14.60 3.84
C TYR A 273 -8.08 16.11 3.60
N SER A 274 -6.98 16.81 3.68
CA SER A 274 -6.83 18.18 3.22
C SER A 274 -5.51 18.32 2.47
N ASN A 275 -5.57 18.69 1.17
CA ASN A 275 -4.38 18.79 0.32
C ASN A 275 -3.50 17.53 0.27
N GLY A 276 -4.08 16.33 0.37
CA GLY A 276 -3.39 15.05 0.28
C GLY A 276 -2.87 14.50 1.60
N ILE A 277 -2.99 15.24 2.70
CA ILE A 277 -2.61 14.80 4.05
C ILE A 277 -3.86 14.46 4.88
N LYS A 278 -3.77 13.50 5.78
CA LYS A 278 -4.86 13.15 6.71
C LYS A 278 -5.08 14.31 7.66
N ASN A 279 -6.31 14.87 7.67
CA ASN A 279 -6.64 16.01 8.49
C ASN A 279 -8.14 16.06 8.75
N GLY A 280 -8.58 15.60 9.91
CA GLY A 280 -9.96 15.47 10.33
C GLY A 280 -10.36 14.04 10.70
N PRO A 281 -11.67 13.74 10.79
CA PRO A 281 -12.20 12.47 11.31
C PRO A 281 -11.73 11.23 10.55
N TYR A 282 -11.50 10.17 11.31
CA TYR A 282 -11.17 8.82 10.89
C TYR A 282 -12.08 7.81 11.57
N MET A 283 -12.60 6.83 10.83
CA MET A 283 -13.37 5.70 11.34
C MET A 283 -13.07 4.44 10.55
N SER A 284 -13.03 3.29 11.22
CA SER A 284 -12.94 1.99 10.55
C SER A 284 -13.91 0.97 11.17
N TRP A 285 -14.31 -0.03 10.37
CA TRP A 285 -15.26 -1.07 10.71
C TRP A 285 -14.69 -2.45 10.37
N ASN A 286 -15.08 -3.46 11.16
CA ASN A 286 -14.73 -4.85 10.92
C ASN A 286 -15.73 -5.54 9.96
N ASN A 287 -15.53 -6.86 9.77
CA ASN A 287 -16.37 -7.67 8.90
C ASN A 287 -17.81 -7.85 9.36
N ASP A 288 -18.10 -7.66 10.64
CA ASP A 288 -19.45 -7.75 11.23
C ASP A 288 -20.13 -6.38 11.31
N ASN A 289 -19.55 -5.36 10.66
CA ASN A 289 -20.03 -3.97 10.62
C ASN A 289 -20.01 -3.27 11.98
N TYR A 290 -19.24 -3.77 12.94
CA TYR A 290 -18.95 -3.02 14.17
C TYR A 290 -17.84 -2.02 13.91
N LYS A 291 -17.98 -0.82 14.48
CA LYS A 291 -16.90 0.17 14.50
C LYS A 291 -15.76 -0.36 15.36
N VAL A 292 -14.53 -0.37 14.83
CA VAL A 292 -13.34 -0.84 15.57
C VAL A 292 -12.38 0.28 15.95
N VAL A 293 -12.42 1.40 15.20
CA VAL A 293 -11.62 2.59 15.51
C VAL A 293 -12.38 3.85 15.15
N GLU A 294 -12.27 4.87 15.98
CA GLU A 294 -12.72 6.24 15.72
C GLU A 294 -11.72 7.22 16.31
N GLY A 295 -11.36 8.26 15.58
CA GLY A 295 -10.44 9.29 16.03
C GLY A 295 -10.34 10.42 15.04
N GLU A 296 -9.31 11.23 15.20
CA GLU A 296 -9.04 12.36 14.33
C GLU A 296 -7.55 12.43 14.02
N TYR A 297 -7.25 12.78 12.77
CA TYR A 297 -5.89 13.12 12.34
C TYR A 297 -5.74 14.64 12.23
N LEU A 298 -4.58 15.13 12.61
CA LEU A 298 -4.12 16.50 12.35
C LEU A 298 -2.76 16.42 11.65
N LYS A 299 -2.69 16.78 10.37
CA LYS A 299 -1.45 16.77 9.57
C LYS A 299 -0.76 15.38 9.55
N ASP A 300 -1.51 14.32 9.24
CA ASP A 300 -1.11 12.91 9.22
C ASP A 300 -0.84 12.26 10.58
N GLU A 301 -0.87 13.02 11.68
CA GLU A 301 -0.63 12.54 13.03
C GLU A 301 -1.95 12.34 13.80
N LYS A 302 -2.00 11.35 14.68
CA LYS A 302 -3.15 11.17 15.59
C LYS A 302 -3.30 12.39 16.48
N HIS A 303 -4.55 12.89 16.65
CA HIS A 303 -4.86 14.04 17.47
C HIS A 303 -6.18 13.81 18.23
N GLY A 304 -6.30 14.40 19.43
CA GLY A 304 -7.51 14.26 20.24
C GLY A 304 -7.74 12.84 20.74
N THR A 305 -9.00 12.50 20.98
CA THR A 305 -9.40 11.19 21.54
C THR A 305 -9.59 10.16 20.43
N TRP A 306 -8.92 9.03 20.57
CA TRP A 306 -9.11 7.82 19.79
C TRP A 306 -9.85 6.78 20.61
N THR A 307 -10.95 6.26 20.08
CA THR A 307 -11.74 5.20 20.70
C THR A 307 -11.58 3.92 19.88
N LEU A 308 -11.29 2.83 20.57
CA LEU A 308 -11.10 1.51 19.99
C LEU A 308 -12.16 0.56 20.54
N TRP A 309 -12.61 -0.39 19.73
CA TRP A 309 -13.53 -1.45 20.12
C TRP A 309 -12.97 -2.81 19.73
N TYR A 310 -13.44 -3.84 20.44
CA TYR A 310 -13.27 -5.23 20.02
C TYR A 310 -14.19 -5.55 18.85
N ASP A 311 -13.98 -6.70 18.22
CA ASP A 311 -14.73 -7.12 17.03
C ASP A 311 -16.23 -7.32 17.30
N ASP A 312 -16.62 -7.54 18.55
CA ASP A 312 -18.01 -7.67 19.02
C ASP A 312 -18.67 -6.32 19.39
N GLY A 313 -17.94 -5.20 19.22
CA GLY A 313 -18.41 -3.85 19.52
C GLY A 313 -18.26 -3.42 20.98
N ILE A 314 -17.68 -4.25 21.86
CA ILE A 314 -17.32 -3.85 23.23
C ILE A 314 -16.16 -2.87 23.18
N MET A 315 -16.23 -1.81 23.98
CA MET A 315 -15.17 -0.81 24.05
C MET A 315 -13.86 -1.43 24.53
N LYS A 316 -12.77 -1.24 23.78
CA LYS A 316 -11.43 -1.73 24.06
C LYS A 316 -10.53 -0.66 24.68
N GLY A 317 -10.64 0.57 24.23
CA GLY A 317 -9.78 1.64 24.71
C GLY A 317 -10.26 3.04 24.35
N LYS A 318 -9.90 3.99 25.17
CA LYS A 318 -9.88 5.43 24.87
C LYS A 318 -8.48 5.93 25.07
N GLU A 319 -7.94 6.56 24.04
CA GLU A 319 -6.54 7.00 23.95
C GLU A 319 -6.52 8.47 23.53
N ASN A 320 -5.74 9.30 24.20
CA ASN A 320 -5.60 10.70 23.83
C ASN A 320 -4.22 10.97 23.25
N TYR A 321 -4.20 11.75 22.18
CA TYR A 321 -2.99 12.11 21.44
C TYR A 321 -2.90 13.62 21.22
N SER A 322 -1.68 14.13 21.22
CA SER A 322 -1.35 15.48 20.80
C SER A 322 -0.20 15.41 19.83
N ASN A 323 -0.42 15.83 18.56
CA ASN A 323 0.59 15.80 17.49
C ASN A 323 1.32 14.45 17.40
N GLY A 324 0.57 13.35 17.37
CA GLY A 324 1.08 11.98 17.22
C GLY A 324 1.58 11.33 18.50
N GLU A 325 1.85 12.09 19.55
CA GLU A 325 2.31 11.58 20.84
C GLU A 325 1.15 11.32 21.81
N MET A 326 1.30 10.29 22.64
CA MET A 326 0.35 10.00 23.71
C MET A 326 0.35 11.16 24.71
N ASP A 327 -0.84 11.80 24.91
CA ASP A 327 -0.97 12.93 25.83
C ASP A 327 -2.40 13.01 26.39
N GLY A 328 -2.54 13.04 27.71
CA GLY A 328 -3.84 13.03 28.39
C GLY A 328 -4.25 11.65 28.91
N GLN A 329 -5.51 11.53 29.25
CA GLN A 329 -6.05 10.32 29.88
C GLN A 329 -6.18 9.15 28.89
N TRP A 330 -5.78 7.97 29.34
CA TRP A 330 -5.92 6.70 28.64
C TRP A 330 -6.65 5.71 29.52
N THR A 331 -7.62 4.96 28.92
CA THR A 331 -8.39 3.93 29.61
C THR A 331 -8.54 2.73 28.69
N TRP A 332 -8.28 1.53 29.18
CA TRP A 332 -8.48 0.27 28.47
C TRP A 332 -9.45 -0.63 29.23
N TRP A 333 -10.21 -1.41 28.47
CA TRP A 333 -11.14 -2.40 28.94
C TRP A 333 -10.81 -3.77 28.36
N ARG A 334 -11.17 -4.81 29.08
CA ARG A 334 -11.08 -6.20 28.61
C ARG A 334 -12.29 -6.56 27.76
N PRO A 335 -12.25 -7.71 27.00
CA PRO A 335 -13.40 -8.17 26.21
C PRO A 335 -14.69 -8.39 27.01
N ASN A 336 -14.59 -8.66 28.31
CA ASN A 336 -15.76 -8.77 29.21
C ASN A 336 -16.32 -7.42 29.64
N GLY A 337 -15.80 -6.30 29.18
CA GLY A 337 -16.23 -4.94 29.50
C GLY A 337 -15.69 -4.37 30.82
N ILE A 338 -14.93 -5.15 31.59
CA ILE A 338 -14.28 -4.69 32.83
C ILE A 338 -13.06 -3.83 32.45
N LYS A 339 -12.84 -2.76 33.21
CA LYS A 339 -11.60 -1.97 33.04
C LYS A 339 -10.37 -2.85 33.26
N ASP A 340 -9.35 -2.66 32.43
CA ASP A 340 -8.03 -3.26 32.61
C ASP A 340 -7.10 -2.29 33.32
N ARG A 341 -6.98 -1.07 32.80
CA ARG A 341 -6.13 -0.02 33.35
C ARG A 341 -6.52 1.36 32.85
N GLU A 342 -6.20 2.37 33.64
CA GLU A 342 -6.31 3.77 33.25
C GLU A 342 -5.18 4.60 33.84
N GLY A 343 -4.86 5.72 33.21
CA GLY A 343 -3.85 6.67 33.66
C GLY A 343 -3.65 7.78 32.66
N ASN A 344 -2.65 8.60 32.90
CA ASN A 344 -2.32 9.70 32.02
C ASN A 344 -0.95 9.51 31.37
N TYR A 345 -0.86 9.92 30.11
CA TYR A 345 0.40 10.17 29.45
C TYR A 345 0.66 11.68 29.33
N LYS A 346 1.91 12.05 29.27
CA LYS A 346 2.37 13.41 28.96
C LYS A 346 3.60 13.30 28.07
N ASN A 347 3.53 13.89 26.86
CA ASN A 347 4.61 13.79 25.88
C ASN A 347 5.11 12.35 25.67
N GLY A 348 4.21 11.40 25.45
CA GLY A 348 4.52 10.00 25.16
C GLY A 348 4.90 9.12 26.36
N VAL A 349 5.04 9.67 27.58
CA VAL A 349 5.45 8.91 28.77
C VAL A 349 4.36 8.91 29.86
N LYS A 350 4.30 7.84 30.67
CA LYS A 350 3.36 7.78 31.81
C LYS A 350 3.59 8.93 32.77
N HIS A 351 2.49 9.55 33.22
CA HIS A 351 2.53 10.67 34.18
C HIS A 351 1.30 10.63 35.11
N GLY A 352 1.51 10.94 36.40
CA GLY A 352 0.44 10.93 37.39
C GLY A 352 0.02 9.52 37.80
N LEU A 353 -1.18 9.39 38.33
CA LEU A 353 -1.74 8.14 38.86
C LEU A 353 -2.14 7.19 37.71
N TRP A 354 -1.71 5.95 37.83
CA TRP A 354 -2.13 4.79 37.03
C TRP A 354 -2.84 3.80 37.92
N VAL A 355 -3.98 3.29 37.43
CA VAL A 355 -4.80 2.30 38.15
C VAL A 355 -5.00 1.10 37.24
N SER A 356 -4.89 -0.09 37.80
CA SER A 356 -5.19 -1.37 37.13
C SER A 356 -6.20 -2.19 37.90
N TRP A 357 -6.98 -3.04 37.21
CA TRP A 357 -8.01 -3.90 37.76
C TRP A 357 -7.78 -5.37 37.39
N ASN A 358 -8.31 -6.27 38.24
CA ASN A 358 -8.36 -7.71 37.94
C ASN A 358 -9.63 -8.07 37.14
N ASN A 359 -9.87 -9.37 36.93
CA ASN A 359 -11.04 -9.84 36.16
C ASN A 359 -12.38 -9.73 36.94
N ASP A 360 -12.33 -9.53 38.23
CA ASP A 360 -13.51 -9.40 39.14
C ASP A 360 -13.84 -7.94 39.45
N ASP A 361 -13.25 -6.99 38.64
CA ASP A 361 -13.41 -5.53 38.79
C ASP A 361 -12.86 -4.97 40.12
N HIS A 362 -12.00 -5.72 40.80
CA HIS A 362 -11.28 -5.20 41.96
C HIS A 362 -10.00 -4.50 41.47
N LYS A 363 -9.58 -3.45 42.18
CA LYS A 363 -8.28 -2.83 41.95
C LYS A 363 -7.17 -3.86 42.13
N LYS A 364 -6.20 -3.86 41.21
CA LYS A 364 -4.99 -4.68 41.26
C LYS A 364 -3.76 -3.85 41.65
N GLY A 365 -3.69 -2.61 41.19
CA GLY A 365 -2.57 -1.72 41.46
C GLY A 365 -2.91 -0.25 41.24
N GLU A 366 -2.34 0.59 42.08
CA GLU A 366 -2.22 2.04 41.88
C GLU A 366 -0.74 2.41 41.90
N GLU A 367 -0.29 3.16 40.91
CA GLU A 367 1.11 3.51 40.68
C GLU A 367 1.19 4.97 40.29
N THR A 368 2.10 5.72 40.89
CA THR A 368 2.32 7.13 40.53
C THR A 368 3.60 7.30 39.72
N TYR A 369 3.49 7.93 38.54
CA TYR A 369 4.59 8.15 37.64
C TYR A 369 4.90 9.65 37.49
N VAL A 370 6.18 9.97 37.40
CA VAL A 370 6.70 11.30 37.06
C VAL A 370 7.62 11.16 35.85
N ASN A 371 7.18 11.71 34.70
CA ASN A 371 7.94 11.66 33.44
C ASN A 371 8.43 10.23 33.06
N GLY A 372 7.56 9.24 33.17
CA GLY A 372 7.84 7.86 32.81
C GLY A 372 8.51 7.03 33.91
N VAL A 373 8.94 7.65 34.97
CA VAL A 373 9.59 6.98 36.12
C VAL A 373 8.57 6.77 37.21
N LEU A 374 8.53 5.59 37.81
CA LEU A 374 7.69 5.30 38.96
C LEU A 374 8.24 6.08 40.16
N ASP A 375 7.48 7.08 40.59
CA ASP A 375 7.88 8.03 41.63
C ASP A 375 6.64 8.54 42.38
N GLY A 376 6.36 8.00 43.54
CA GLY A 376 5.21 8.37 44.38
C GLY A 376 4.63 7.18 45.12
N LEU A 377 3.37 7.31 45.51
CA LEU A 377 2.63 6.25 46.23
C LEU A 377 2.36 5.08 45.25
N VAL A 378 2.60 3.88 45.74
CA VAL A 378 2.20 2.60 45.11
C VAL A 378 1.33 1.82 46.08
N THR A 379 0.21 1.29 45.60
CA THR A 379 -0.64 0.35 46.35
C THR A 379 -0.95 -0.84 45.46
N VAL A 380 -0.79 -2.03 46.01
CA VAL A 380 -1.09 -3.32 45.33
C VAL A 380 -2.19 -4.01 46.12
N TRP A 381 -3.09 -4.69 45.42
CA TRP A 381 -4.20 -5.44 46.02
C TRP A 381 -4.14 -6.92 45.63
N TYR A 382 -4.65 -7.75 46.54
CA TYR A 382 -4.98 -9.15 46.24
C TYR A 382 -6.21 -9.22 45.32
N ASP A 383 -6.41 -10.36 44.67
CA ASP A 383 -7.54 -10.58 43.77
C ASP A 383 -8.92 -10.47 44.50
N ASN A 384 -8.96 -10.70 45.83
CA ASN A 384 -10.17 -10.53 46.64
C ASN A 384 -10.50 -9.08 46.96
N GLY A 385 -9.72 -8.11 46.50
CA GLY A 385 -9.92 -6.67 46.66
C GLY A 385 -9.35 -6.08 47.96
N ASN A 386 -8.72 -6.88 48.84
CA ASN A 386 -7.99 -6.36 49.99
C ASN A 386 -6.60 -5.90 49.61
N LYS A 387 -6.02 -4.92 50.32
CA LYS A 387 -4.65 -4.48 50.07
C LYS A 387 -3.69 -5.64 50.33
N ASP A 388 -2.65 -5.76 49.47
CA ASP A 388 -1.48 -6.61 49.64
C ASP A 388 -0.32 -5.81 50.26
N ARG A 389 0.00 -4.65 49.67
CA ARG A 389 1.03 -3.76 50.19
C ARG A 389 0.87 -2.32 49.69
N GLU A 390 1.46 -1.38 50.44
CA GLU A 390 1.54 0.01 50.04
C GLU A 390 2.80 0.69 50.58
N GLY A 391 3.30 1.67 49.84
CA GLY A 391 4.48 2.43 50.19
C GLY A 391 4.88 3.44 49.12
N ILE A 392 5.99 4.08 49.32
CA ILE A 392 6.51 5.10 48.38
C ILE A 392 7.64 4.47 47.53
N ILE A 393 7.62 4.76 46.26
CA ILE A 393 8.74 4.52 45.33
C ILE A 393 9.35 5.87 44.95
N ARG A 394 10.67 5.95 44.86
CA ARG A 394 11.44 7.06 44.32
C ARG A 394 12.40 6.56 43.25
N GLY A 395 12.25 7.09 42.04
CA GLY A 395 13.14 6.69 40.94
C GLY A 395 13.12 5.17 40.64
N ASN A 396 11.96 4.53 40.66
CA ASN A 396 11.74 3.08 40.51
C ASN A 396 12.21 2.20 41.70
N GLU A 397 12.58 2.80 42.83
CA GLU A 397 13.08 2.08 43.98
C GLU A 397 12.19 2.34 45.22
N PRO A 398 11.82 1.32 46.02
CA PRO A 398 11.08 1.53 47.26
C PRO A 398 11.86 2.42 48.21
N GLU A 399 11.15 3.34 48.89
CA GLU A 399 11.71 4.26 49.87
C GLU A 399 10.82 4.38 51.10
N GLY A 400 11.41 4.55 52.27
CA GLY A 400 10.68 4.74 53.52
C GLY A 400 9.92 3.51 53.98
N SER A 401 8.87 3.74 54.79
CA SER A 401 8.09 2.66 55.37
C SER A 401 7.05 2.09 54.40
N TRP A 402 7.09 0.78 54.17
CA TRP A 402 6.10 0.01 53.45
C TRP A 402 5.29 -0.84 54.40
N THR A 403 3.95 -0.87 54.21
CA THR A 403 3.03 -1.72 54.96
C THR A 403 2.60 -2.89 54.08
N TYR A 404 2.66 -4.08 54.62
CA TYR A 404 2.23 -5.35 54.02
C TYR A 404 0.99 -5.86 54.76
N TYR A 405 0.09 -6.50 54.06
CA TYR A 405 -1.19 -6.96 54.59
C TYR A 405 -1.42 -8.44 54.30
N TYR A 406 -2.18 -9.10 55.19
CA TYR A 406 -2.72 -10.42 54.90
C TYR A 406 -3.88 -10.34 53.90
N PRO A 407 -4.21 -11.48 53.22
CA PRO A 407 -5.37 -11.51 52.33
C PRO A 407 -6.72 -11.18 52.96
N ASP A 408 -6.85 -11.29 54.29
CA ASP A 408 -8.04 -10.89 55.05
C ASP A 408 -8.10 -9.38 55.33
N GLY A 409 -7.07 -8.62 54.93
CA GLY A 409 -6.99 -7.17 55.07
C GLY A 409 -6.36 -6.68 56.38
N ARG A 410 -5.98 -7.56 57.31
CA ARG A 410 -5.24 -7.15 58.52
C ARG A 410 -3.80 -6.79 58.15
N GLU A 411 -3.22 -5.82 58.83
CA GLU A 411 -1.79 -5.49 58.69
C GLU A 411 -0.95 -6.73 59.09
N ASP A 412 0.01 -7.09 58.22
CA ASP A 412 0.94 -8.20 58.44
C ASP A 412 2.21 -7.66 59.10
N PHE A 413 2.95 -6.79 58.39
CA PHE A 413 4.18 -6.17 58.93
C PHE A 413 4.47 -4.85 58.21
N ARG A 414 5.41 -4.08 58.79
CA ARG A 414 6.02 -2.91 58.14
C ARG A 414 7.49 -3.12 57.94
N PHE A 415 7.98 -2.69 56.80
CA PHE A 415 9.41 -2.72 56.47
C PHE A 415 9.89 -1.34 56.06
N ASP A 416 10.95 -0.85 56.74
CA ASP A 416 11.55 0.45 56.41
C ASP A 416 12.73 0.29 55.44
N TYR A 417 12.52 0.64 54.19
CA TYR A 417 13.58 0.65 53.17
C TYR A 417 14.57 1.79 53.38
N GLY A 418 14.32 2.75 54.27
CA GLY A 418 15.18 3.93 54.41
C GLY A 418 15.23 4.81 53.17
N SER A 419 15.94 5.94 53.28
CA SER A 419 16.16 6.85 52.17
C SER A 419 17.59 6.65 51.64
N GLY A 420 17.73 6.32 50.35
CA GLY A 420 19.02 6.20 49.68
C GLY A 420 19.92 5.06 50.17
N LEU A 421 19.35 4.03 50.83
CA LEU A 421 20.12 2.86 51.24
C LEU A 421 20.48 1.99 50.07
N ASP A 422 21.75 1.51 50.05
CA ASP A 422 22.22 0.55 49.07
C ASP A 422 21.50 -0.80 49.18
N ARG A 423 21.22 -1.47 48.06
CA ARG A 423 20.51 -2.74 47.98
C ARG A 423 21.38 -3.81 47.36
N VAL A 424 21.39 -5.00 47.94
CA VAL A 424 22.17 -6.14 47.45
C VAL A 424 21.37 -7.44 47.63
N ARG A 425 21.74 -8.48 46.90
CA ARG A 425 21.36 -9.85 47.22
C ARG A 425 22.30 -10.40 48.31
N ILE A 426 21.81 -11.36 49.09
CA ILE A 426 22.64 -11.96 50.17
C ILE A 426 23.95 -12.56 49.62
N ALA A 427 23.92 -13.11 48.40
CA ALA A 427 25.10 -13.67 47.73
C ALA A 427 26.17 -12.63 47.33
N GLU A 428 25.85 -11.34 47.37
CA GLU A 428 26.78 -10.24 47.12
C GLU A 428 27.51 -9.76 48.38
N LEU A 429 27.18 -10.39 49.50
CA LEU A 429 27.81 -10.10 50.78
C LEU A 429 28.77 -11.21 51.19
N GLU A 430 29.87 -10.84 51.84
CA GLU A 430 30.82 -11.73 52.50
C GLU A 430 30.89 -11.37 53.99
N VAL A 431 31.19 -12.37 54.82
CA VAL A 431 31.35 -12.21 56.27
C VAL A 431 32.81 -12.17 56.65
N ARG A 432 33.24 -11.14 57.36
CA ARG A 432 34.59 -11.00 57.94
C ARG A 432 34.44 -10.48 59.38
N ASP A 433 35.05 -11.17 60.34
CA ASP A 433 35.01 -10.82 61.78
C ASP A 433 33.56 -10.55 62.27
N ASP A 434 32.63 -11.47 61.96
CA ASP A 434 31.20 -11.39 62.33
C ASP A 434 30.44 -10.17 61.75
N LEU A 435 31.04 -9.48 60.77
CA LEU A 435 30.40 -8.38 60.07
C LEU A 435 30.21 -8.70 58.59
N TYR A 436 29.15 -8.22 57.99
CA TYR A 436 28.84 -8.34 56.59
C TYR A 436 29.42 -7.17 55.77
N PHE A 437 30.05 -7.48 54.66
CA PHE A 437 30.64 -6.55 53.72
C PHE A 437 30.13 -6.87 52.32
N LYS A 438 29.99 -5.86 51.46
CA LYS A 438 29.87 -6.11 50.03
C LYS A 438 31.17 -6.74 49.52
N ILE A 439 31.09 -7.78 48.70
CA ILE A 439 32.28 -8.48 48.15
C ILE A 439 33.21 -7.46 47.52
N GLY A 440 34.48 -7.53 47.95
CA GLY A 440 35.55 -6.63 47.49
C GLY A 440 35.50 -5.20 48.05
N LYS A 441 34.68 -4.93 49.07
CA LYS A 441 34.66 -3.65 49.80
C LYS A 441 35.20 -3.81 51.20
N ASN A 442 35.85 -2.77 51.73
CA ASN A 442 36.45 -2.77 53.08
C ASN A 442 35.58 -2.06 54.15
N LYS A 443 34.48 -1.47 53.74
CA LYS A 443 33.53 -0.82 54.65
C LYS A 443 32.43 -1.81 55.01
N PRO A 444 32.12 -2.01 56.31
CA PRO A 444 30.97 -2.82 56.71
C PRO A 444 29.67 -2.33 56.04
N TYR A 445 28.90 -3.29 55.55
CA TYR A 445 27.70 -3.00 54.76
C TYR A 445 26.62 -2.31 55.61
N THR A 446 26.06 -1.25 55.07
CA THR A 446 24.85 -0.61 55.57
C THR A 446 23.90 -0.48 54.38
N GLY A 447 22.76 -1.12 54.46
CA GLY A 447 21.79 -1.17 53.35
C GLY A 447 20.76 -2.25 53.56
N ILE A 448 20.11 -2.62 52.49
CA ILE A 448 19.03 -3.59 52.48
C ILE A 448 19.48 -4.82 51.69
N VAL A 449 19.22 -6.00 52.21
CA VAL A 449 19.32 -7.23 51.45
C VAL A 449 17.93 -7.61 50.93
N VAL A 450 17.90 -7.93 49.64
CA VAL A 450 16.65 -8.28 48.91
C VAL A 450 16.94 -9.51 48.08
N GLU A 451 16.19 -10.58 48.24
CA GLU A 451 16.14 -11.72 47.32
C GLU A 451 14.75 -11.75 46.68
N SER A 452 14.72 -11.79 45.35
CA SER A 452 13.47 -11.89 44.58
C SER A 452 13.28 -13.31 44.04
N GLY A 453 12.04 -13.76 43.97
CA GLY A 453 11.65 -15.06 43.39
C GLY A 453 10.51 -15.76 44.12
N GLY A 454 10.04 -16.88 43.51
CA GLY A 454 8.91 -17.63 44.03
C GLY A 454 7.54 -16.97 43.73
N LEU A 455 6.53 -17.26 44.55
CA LEU A 455 5.18 -16.69 44.44
C LEU A 455 5.05 -15.28 45.03
N LYS A 456 6.00 -14.87 45.86
CA LYS A 456 6.17 -13.50 46.34
C LYS A 456 7.21 -12.75 45.53
N ASP A 457 7.11 -11.44 45.49
CA ASP A 457 8.13 -10.60 44.81
C ASP A 457 9.48 -10.72 45.52
N TYR A 458 9.46 -11.08 46.78
CA TYR A 458 10.65 -11.24 47.62
C TYR A 458 10.67 -12.61 48.32
N LEU A 459 11.87 -13.24 48.39
CA LEU A 459 12.15 -14.41 49.22
C LEU A 459 12.83 -14.00 50.54
N LEU A 460 13.48 -12.87 50.58
CA LEU A 460 14.13 -12.32 51.77
C LEU A 460 14.11 -10.80 51.72
N LEU A 461 13.68 -10.19 52.78
CA LEU A 461 13.84 -8.78 53.10
C LEU A 461 14.53 -8.62 54.42
N GLY A 462 15.59 -7.81 54.45
CA GLY A 462 16.31 -7.53 55.67
C GLY A 462 17.18 -6.27 55.58
N ARG A 463 17.56 -5.76 56.74
CA ARG A 463 18.39 -4.55 56.80
C ARG A 463 19.72 -4.88 57.51
N PHE A 464 20.80 -4.23 57.09
CA PHE A 464 22.09 -4.18 57.76
C PHE A 464 22.44 -2.75 58.17
N GLN A 465 22.99 -2.62 59.36
CA GLN A 465 23.56 -1.39 59.86
C GLN A 465 25.03 -1.67 60.30
N ALA A 466 25.99 -1.00 59.64
CA ALA A 466 27.43 -1.19 59.93
C ALA A 466 27.87 -2.68 59.98
N GLY A 467 27.42 -3.47 59.01
CA GLY A 467 27.74 -4.89 58.86
C GLY A 467 26.95 -5.84 59.77
N ARG A 468 26.00 -5.36 60.57
CA ARG A 468 25.17 -6.18 61.44
C ARG A 468 23.72 -6.17 60.98
N ARG A 469 23.02 -7.30 61.13
CA ARG A 469 21.55 -7.33 60.94
C ARG A 469 20.90 -6.34 61.88
N ASP A 470 19.91 -5.55 61.38
CA ASP A 470 19.26 -4.50 62.14
C ASP A 470 17.85 -4.26 61.63
N GLY A 471 16.86 -4.08 62.52
CA GLY A 471 15.46 -3.92 62.15
C GLY A 471 14.76 -5.19 61.71
N GLN A 472 13.64 -5.03 61.02
CA GLN A 472 12.78 -6.12 60.56
C GLN A 472 13.51 -7.05 59.58
N TRP A 473 13.29 -8.37 59.74
CA TRP A 473 13.72 -9.43 58.86
C TRP A 473 12.54 -10.34 58.55
N VAL A 474 12.29 -10.59 57.25
CA VAL A 474 11.20 -11.46 56.78
C VAL A 474 11.74 -12.34 55.67
N GLN A 475 11.45 -13.63 55.73
CA GLN A 475 11.84 -14.59 54.70
C GLN A 475 10.63 -15.45 54.34
N TRP A 476 10.55 -15.81 53.05
CA TRP A 476 9.47 -16.63 52.53
C TRP A 476 10.00 -17.88 51.85
N TYR A 477 9.25 -18.95 51.92
CA TYR A 477 9.40 -20.11 51.05
C TYR A 477 9.06 -19.76 49.59
N ARG A 478 9.53 -20.57 48.65
CA ARG A 478 9.25 -20.38 47.19
C ARG A 478 7.76 -20.46 46.84
N ASN A 479 6.98 -21.16 47.64
CA ASN A 479 5.50 -21.23 47.51
C ASN A 479 4.77 -19.96 47.99
N GLY A 480 5.49 -18.94 48.47
CA GLY A 480 4.98 -17.67 48.94
C GLY A 480 4.50 -17.66 50.40
N GLN A 481 4.62 -18.79 51.12
CA GLN A 481 4.33 -18.83 52.55
C GLN A 481 5.50 -18.21 53.32
N LYS A 482 5.20 -17.52 54.43
CA LYS A 482 6.23 -16.95 55.32
C LYS A 482 7.01 -18.09 55.98
N GLU A 483 8.34 -17.96 56.01
CA GLU A 483 9.25 -18.91 56.70
C GLU A 483 9.71 -18.38 58.04
N VAL A 484 10.14 -17.11 58.07
CA VAL A 484 10.69 -16.44 59.26
C VAL A 484 10.28 -15.00 59.29
N GLU A 485 9.92 -14.50 60.45
CA GLU A 485 9.76 -13.07 60.75
C GLU A 485 10.29 -12.72 62.13
N GLY A 486 10.96 -11.59 62.24
CA GLY A 486 11.45 -11.06 63.48
C GLY A 486 12.30 -9.81 63.34
N THR A 487 12.75 -9.29 64.43
CA THR A 487 13.56 -8.06 64.48
C THR A 487 14.98 -8.39 64.99
N TYR A 488 15.97 -7.77 64.38
CA TYR A 488 17.33 -7.72 64.91
C TYR A 488 17.64 -6.33 65.44
N TYR A 489 18.37 -6.31 66.53
CA TYR A 489 19.03 -5.12 67.06
C TYR A 489 20.50 -5.36 67.19
N ARG A 490 21.33 -4.59 66.44
CA ARG A 490 22.82 -4.73 66.41
C ARG A 490 23.32 -6.15 66.23
N GLY A 491 22.65 -6.94 65.39
CA GLY A 491 23.01 -8.30 65.02
C GLY A 491 22.48 -9.41 65.91
N LYS A 492 21.72 -9.07 66.95
CA LYS A 492 21.07 -10.02 67.87
C LYS A 492 19.59 -10.02 67.67
N LYS A 493 18.91 -11.16 67.83
CA LYS A 493 17.44 -11.23 67.85
C LYS A 493 16.90 -10.37 68.99
N ASP A 494 15.83 -9.57 68.67
CA ASP A 494 15.22 -8.66 69.62
C ASP A 494 13.74 -8.53 69.29
N GLY A 495 12.86 -8.54 70.33
CA GLY A 495 11.42 -8.57 70.16
C GLY A 495 10.87 -9.93 69.72
N ASP A 496 9.66 -9.92 69.13
CA ASP A 496 8.95 -11.15 68.77
C ASP A 496 9.52 -11.80 67.52
N TRP A 497 9.62 -13.14 67.57
CA TRP A 497 10.08 -14.00 66.49
C TRP A 497 9.09 -15.10 66.21
N SER A 498 8.76 -15.32 64.95
CA SER A 498 7.89 -16.37 64.47
C SER A 498 8.49 -17.10 63.29
N LEU A 499 8.39 -18.43 63.30
CA LEU A 499 8.80 -19.32 62.23
C LEU A 499 7.62 -20.21 61.85
N TRP A 500 7.53 -20.51 60.55
CA TRP A 500 6.49 -21.36 60.00
C TRP A 500 7.06 -22.51 59.19
N TYR A 501 6.30 -23.56 59.04
CA TYR A 501 6.54 -24.62 58.07
C TYR A 501 6.12 -24.17 56.66
N GLU A 502 6.54 -24.90 55.65
CA GLU A 502 6.26 -24.56 54.23
C GLU A 502 4.72 -24.60 53.91
N ASP A 503 3.94 -25.34 54.68
CA ASP A 503 2.46 -25.38 54.58
C ASP A 503 1.77 -24.19 55.28
N GLY A 504 2.54 -23.29 55.90
CA GLY A 504 2.04 -22.12 56.62
C GLY A 504 1.67 -22.41 58.09
N THR A 505 1.80 -23.64 58.60
CA THR A 505 1.59 -23.91 60.04
C THR A 505 2.72 -23.32 60.88
N MET A 506 2.34 -22.79 62.06
CA MET A 506 3.32 -22.23 63.01
C MET A 506 4.32 -23.31 63.44
N LYS A 507 5.62 -22.97 63.44
CA LYS A 507 6.68 -23.85 63.86
C LYS A 507 7.28 -23.41 65.19
N GLU A 508 7.59 -22.14 65.35
CA GLU A 508 8.21 -21.56 66.53
C GLU A 508 7.68 -20.16 66.77
N GLU A 509 7.53 -19.78 68.01
CA GLU A 509 7.15 -18.43 68.43
C GLU A 509 7.77 -18.10 69.79
N GLY A 510 8.36 -16.90 69.90
CA GLY A 510 8.90 -16.42 71.17
C GLY A 510 9.45 -15.01 71.08
N THR A 511 9.66 -14.41 72.22
CA THR A 511 10.26 -13.09 72.36
C THR A 511 11.71 -13.18 72.77
N PHE A 512 12.52 -12.29 72.22
CA PHE A 512 13.97 -12.20 72.52
C PHE A 512 14.28 -10.79 73.05
N ASP A 513 15.20 -10.70 73.99
CA ASP A 513 15.90 -9.47 74.38
C ASP A 513 17.40 -9.66 74.13
N MET A 514 18.00 -8.88 73.28
CA MET A 514 19.42 -8.89 72.94
C MET A 514 19.97 -10.30 72.65
N GLY A 515 19.20 -11.18 72.05
CA GLY A 515 19.55 -12.54 71.62
C GLY A 515 19.26 -13.65 72.62
N GLU A 516 18.81 -13.34 73.81
CA GLU A 516 18.35 -14.31 74.83
C GLU A 516 16.83 -14.40 74.78
N ILE A 517 16.26 -15.58 75.07
CA ILE A 517 14.83 -15.77 75.15
C ILE A 517 14.28 -14.98 76.32
N ASP A 518 13.30 -14.09 76.05
CA ASP A 518 12.60 -13.33 77.04
C ASP A 518 11.15 -13.82 77.14
N GLY A 519 10.82 -14.57 78.22
CA GLY A 519 9.50 -15.12 78.46
C GLY A 519 9.26 -16.50 77.85
N THR A 520 8.09 -16.73 77.29
CA THR A 520 7.65 -18.04 76.81
C THR A 520 8.10 -18.25 75.39
N TYR A 521 8.79 -19.38 75.09
CA TYR A 521 9.14 -19.85 73.79
C TYR A 521 8.34 -21.12 73.48
N LYS A 522 7.63 -21.16 72.33
CA LYS A 522 6.74 -22.25 71.94
C LYS A 522 7.25 -22.91 70.66
N TYR A 523 7.07 -24.23 70.60
CA TYR A 523 7.37 -25.05 69.43
C TYR A 523 6.12 -25.85 69.04
N TRP A 524 5.89 -26.02 67.77
CA TRP A 524 4.83 -26.84 67.21
C TRP A 524 5.40 -27.89 66.26
N TYR A 525 4.81 -29.05 66.29
CA TYR A 525 5.05 -30.04 65.25
C TYR A 525 4.35 -29.65 63.96
N ALA A 526 4.78 -30.22 62.79
CA ALA A 526 4.15 -29.96 61.51
C ALA A 526 2.66 -30.34 61.43
N ASN A 527 2.17 -31.13 62.39
CA ASN A 527 0.74 -31.42 62.49
C ASN A 527 -0.05 -30.37 63.33
N GLY A 528 0.61 -29.25 63.71
CA GLY A 528 -0.01 -28.15 64.47
C GLY A 528 -0.15 -28.37 65.96
N HIS A 529 0.31 -29.48 66.54
CA HIS A 529 0.27 -29.70 68.01
C HIS A 529 1.49 -29.02 68.66
N LEU A 530 1.24 -28.40 69.81
CA LEU A 530 2.29 -27.81 70.65
C LEU A 530 3.25 -28.92 71.14
N HIS A 531 4.55 -28.61 71.00
CA HIS A 531 5.60 -29.54 71.41
C HIS A 531 5.71 -29.62 72.94
#